data_3dc2953fb3b50a2fd882f521c5788753
#
_entry.id   3dc2953fb3b50a2fd882f521c5788753
#
_cell.length_a   1.000
_cell.length_b   1.000
_cell.length_c   1.000
_cell.angle_alpha   90.00
_cell.angle_beta   90.00
_cell.angle_gamma   90.00
#
_symmetry.space_group_name_H-M   'P 1'
#
loop_
_entity.id
_entity.type
_entity.pdbx_description
1 polymer ?
#
loop_
_entity_poly.entity_id
_entity_poly.type
_entity_poly.pdbx_seq_one_letter_code
_entity_poly.pdbx_strand_id
1 'polypeptide(L)'
;MPTMDDIAKKVGVSKGTVSKALNGAPDISDALRKTILDTAVALGYTRARRGAVRTLCVFIQNMESAKPEDFGTDIITGFRQMAEPSGYGVKVVQLTLELQKAMPYDAYMLREGYLGALFLGLTLLDPWMKEFPRSHTPAVLYDNLIMGNPTVATLGIDNNEAIGQAVDALYGMGHRKIGYLSGALGSHIYQVRYKSFFNEVRRRKLPSSSSLAGYSYYFSETLDTHLPRLLAQGVTAILCSSDLLAHTVLIRCLEMGIHVPDQLSIVGFDDLPFCAHTAPPLTTIRQDRLQLGKSSYYALDSLLNGVPISSLLLHGQLILRGSTGPAPKRPYGEKRT
;
A
#
# COMPACT_ATOMS: atom_id res chain seq x y z
N MET A 1 -25.58 16.24 16.20
CA MET A 1 -25.43 15.42 14.97
C MET A 1 -26.59 15.69 14.05
N PRO A 2 -26.38 15.89 12.74
CA PRO A 2 -27.46 16.06 11.77
C PRO A 2 -28.40 14.86 11.76
N THR A 3 -29.66 15.10 11.46
CA THR A 3 -30.73 14.11 11.46
C THR A 3 -31.34 13.97 10.07
N MET A 4 -32.15 12.93 9.84
CA MET A 4 -32.90 12.83 8.57
C MET A 4 -33.88 14.00 8.38
N ASP A 5 -34.35 14.61 9.45
CA ASP A 5 -35.20 15.80 9.39
C ASP A 5 -34.44 17.02 8.87
N ASP A 6 -33.18 17.18 9.22
CA ASP A 6 -32.32 18.27 8.70
C ASP A 6 -32.07 18.09 7.19
N ILE A 7 -31.83 16.85 6.73
CA ILE A 7 -31.73 16.53 5.30
C ILE A 7 -33.04 16.82 4.58
N ALA A 8 -34.15 16.34 5.12
CA ALA A 8 -35.48 16.53 4.58
C ALA A 8 -35.82 18.01 4.37
N LYS A 9 -35.53 18.83 5.40
CA LYS A 9 -35.74 20.28 5.38
C LYS A 9 -34.87 20.96 4.31
N LYS A 10 -33.59 20.55 4.19
CA LYS A 10 -32.64 21.16 3.25
C LYS A 10 -32.94 20.80 1.80
N VAL A 11 -33.43 19.59 1.52
CA VAL A 11 -33.81 19.13 0.18
C VAL A 11 -35.24 19.50 -0.19
N GLY A 12 -36.10 19.82 0.78
CA GLY A 12 -37.50 20.13 0.54
C GLY A 12 -38.39 18.89 0.34
N VAL A 13 -38.06 17.76 1.00
CA VAL A 13 -38.81 16.49 0.91
C VAL A 13 -39.25 15.98 2.29
N SER A 14 -40.07 14.93 2.33
CA SER A 14 -40.44 14.30 3.60
C SER A 14 -39.27 13.47 4.17
N LYS A 15 -39.26 13.29 5.51
CA LYS A 15 -38.35 12.35 6.20
C LYS A 15 -38.46 10.94 5.65
N GLY A 16 -39.70 10.51 5.28
CA GLY A 16 -39.92 9.22 4.65
C GLY A 16 -39.24 9.09 3.29
N THR A 17 -39.24 10.16 2.48
CA THR A 17 -38.51 10.23 1.22
C THR A 17 -37.00 10.12 1.40
N VAL A 18 -36.43 10.83 2.40
CA VAL A 18 -35.02 10.70 2.77
C VAL A 18 -34.67 9.26 3.17
N SER A 19 -35.50 8.66 4.04
CA SER A 19 -35.31 7.27 4.47
C SER A 19 -35.34 6.29 3.29
N LYS A 20 -36.29 6.43 2.37
CA LYS A 20 -36.41 5.63 1.17
C LYS A 20 -35.19 5.78 0.25
N ALA A 21 -34.74 7.01 0.03
CA ALA A 21 -33.54 7.30 -0.78
C ALA A 21 -32.27 6.66 -0.20
N LEU A 22 -32.07 6.80 1.11
CA LEU A 22 -30.95 6.20 1.83
C LEU A 22 -31.01 4.65 1.87
N ASN A 23 -32.20 4.07 1.76
CA ASN A 23 -32.43 2.61 1.71
C ASN A 23 -32.43 2.03 0.29
N GLY A 24 -32.19 2.85 -0.73
CA GLY A 24 -32.14 2.37 -2.11
C GLY A 24 -33.51 2.00 -2.70
N ALA A 25 -34.63 2.50 -2.12
CA ALA A 25 -35.95 2.17 -2.58
C ALA A 25 -36.16 2.52 -4.05
N PRO A 26 -36.77 1.62 -4.88
CA PRO A 26 -36.85 1.80 -6.33
C PRO A 26 -37.80 2.93 -6.77
N ASP A 27 -38.66 3.40 -5.87
CA ASP A 27 -39.64 4.47 -6.11
C ASP A 27 -39.01 5.90 -5.96
N ILE A 28 -37.71 6.01 -5.75
CA ILE A 28 -36.97 7.27 -5.70
C ILE A 28 -36.13 7.40 -6.95
N SER A 29 -36.29 8.50 -7.70
CA SER A 29 -35.48 8.77 -8.89
C SER A 29 -33.99 8.92 -8.54
N ASP A 30 -33.11 8.52 -9.46
CA ASP A 30 -31.64 8.61 -9.25
C ASP A 30 -31.18 10.04 -8.99
N ALA A 31 -31.78 11.03 -9.66
CA ALA A 31 -31.47 12.45 -9.45
C ALA A 31 -31.80 12.89 -8.02
N LEU A 32 -32.99 12.55 -7.51
CA LEU A 32 -33.40 12.90 -6.14
C LEU A 32 -32.57 12.14 -5.12
N ARG A 33 -32.29 10.85 -5.37
CA ARG A 33 -31.40 10.03 -4.52
C ARG A 33 -30.02 10.66 -4.40
N LYS A 34 -29.43 11.07 -5.52
CA LYS A 34 -28.13 11.76 -5.55
C LYS A 34 -28.19 13.05 -4.71
N THR A 35 -29.18 13.89 -4.92
CA THR A 35 -29.34 15.14 -4.16
C THR A 35 -29.43 14.89 -2.65
N ILE A 36 -30.19 13.86 -2.23
CA ILE A 36 -30.32 13.49 -0.82
C ILE A 36 -28.99 12.98 -0.26
N LEU A 37 -28.25 12.12 -0.99
CA LEU A 37 -26.97 11.61 -0.56
C LEU A 37 -25.92 12.75 -0.45
N ASP A 38 -25.81 13.60 -1.45
CA ASP A 38 -24.90 14.74 -1.45
C ASP A 38 -25.18 15.70 -0.29
N THR A 39 -26.47 15.95 -0.02
CA THR A 39 -26.91 16.79 1.10
C THR A 39 -26.60 16.13 2.45
N ALA A 40 -26.81 14.82 2.57
CA ALA A 40 -26.49 14.07 3.79
C ALA A 40 -24.98 14.10 4.08
N VAL A 41 -24.15 13.89 3.08
CA VAL A 41 -22.69 14.00 3.17
C VAL A 41 -22.28 15.43 3.58
N ALA A 42 -22.80 16.44 2.89
CA ALA A 42 -22.48 17.85 3.17
C ALA A 42 -22.89 18.31 4.59
N LEU A 43 -23.89 17.66 5.18
CA LEU A 43 -24.31 17.88 6.56
C LEU A 43 -23.48 17.05 7.57
N GLY A 44 -22.65 16.11 7.11
CA GLY A 44 -21.97 15.15 8.00
C GLY A 44 -22.92 14.16 8.67
N TYR A 45 -24.01 13.79 7.97
CA TYR A 45 -24.96 12.80 8.47
C TYR A 45 -24.34 11.41 8.45
N THR A 46 -24.31 10.76 9.61
CA THR A 46 -23.88 9.36 9.75
C THR A 46 -25.10 8.48 10.01
N ARG A 47 -25.17 7.35 9.29
CA ARG A 47 -26.31 6.45 9.36
C ARG A 47 -26.16 5.44 10.49
N ALA A 48 -26.69 5.74 11.66
CA ALA A 48 -26.85 4.75 12.72
C ALA A 48 -28.15 3.95 12.48
N ARG A 49 -28.07 2.71 11.98
CA ARG A 49 -29.21 1.78 11.99
C ARG A 49 -29.34 1.22 13.41
N ARG A 50 -30.43 1.54 14.13
CA ARG A 50 -30.75 0.88 15.39
C ARG A 50 -30.86 -0.63 15.18
N GLY A 51 -30.04 -1.43 15.91
CA GLY A 51 -30.05 -2.89 15.86
C GLY A 51 -29.29 -3.54 14.68
N ALA A 52 -28.72 -2.77 13.75
CA ALA A 52 -27.86 -3.31 12.72
C ALA A 52 -26.40 -3.46 13.21
N VAL A 53 -25.70 -4.48 12.74
CA VAL A 53 -24.26 -4.66 13.02
C VAL A 53 -23.51 -3.45 12.47
N ARG A 54 -22.70 -2.81 13.31
CA ARG A 54 -21.79 -1.73 12.89
C ARG A 54 -20.75 -2.32 11.93
N THR A 55 -20.72 -1.87 10.70
CA THR A 55 -19.91 -2.51 9.65
C THR A 55 -18.76 -1.59 9.21
N LEU A 56 -17.56 -2.15 9.15
CA LEU A 56 -16.37 -1.57 8.54
C LEU A 56 -16.14 -2.22 7.17
N CYS A 57 -15.53 -1.47 6.24
CA CYS A 57 -15.22 -1.97 4.92
C CYS A 57 -13.72 -2.12 4.72
N VAL A 58 -13.29 -3.17 4.05
CA VAL A 58 -11.94 -3.30 3.50
C VAL A 58 -12.06 -3.29 1.98
N PHE A 59 -11.56 -2.26 1.35
CA PHE A 59 -11.47 -2.17 -0.10
C PHE A 59 -10.14 -2.71 -0.59
N ILE A 60 -10.20 -3.55 -1.63
CA ILE A 60 -9.00 -4.14 -2.24
C ILE A 60 -8.98 -3.80 -3.71
N GLN A 61 -7.86 -3.28 -4.18
CA GLN A 61 -7.58 -3.00 -5.58
C GLN A 61 -6.11 -3.32 -5.87
N ASN A 62 -5.81 -3.87 -7.06
CA ASN A 62 -4.43 -4.16 -7.47
C ASN A 62 -3.60 -4.99 -6.46
N MET A 63 -4.27 -5.79 -5.63
CA MET A 63 -3.64 -6.62 -4.61
C MET A 63 -4.38 -7.95 -4.52
N GLU A 64 -3.64 -9.05 -4.52
CA GLU A 64 -4.20 -10.38 -4.34
C GLU A 64 -4.52 -10.65 -2.86
N SER A 65 -5.65 -11.33 -2.61
CA SER A 65 -6.15 -11.61 -1.26
C SER A 65 -7.07 -12.84 -1.22
N ALA A 66 -7.06 -13.64 -2.28
CA ALA A 66 -7.94 -14.81 -2.40
C ALA A 66 -7.33 -16.06 -1.76
N LYS A 67 -6.00 -16.14 -1.72
CA LYS A 67 -5.25 -17.29 -1.21
C LYS A 67 -4.52 -16.93 0.10
N PRO A 68 -4.22 -17.92 0.95
CA PRO A 68 -3.49 -17.69 2.20
C PRO A 68 -2.11 -17.03 1.99
N GLU A 69 -1.43 -17.34 0.89
CA GLU A 69 -0.12 -16.78 0.53
C GLU A 69 -0.15 -15.36 -0.02
N ASP A 70 -1.33 -14.86 -0.40
CA ASP A 70 -1.48 -13.53 -0.98
C ASP A 70 -1.21 -12.44 0.07
N PHE A 71 -0.59 -11.35 -0.36
CA PHE A 71 -0.19 -10.26 0.52
C PHE A 71 -1.36 -9.65 1.32
N GLY A 72 -2.51 -9.46 0.69
CA GLY A 72 -3.69 -8.86 1.32
C GLY A 72 -4.39 -9.75 2.36
N THR A 73 -4.23 -11.07 2.27
CA THR A 73 -4.95 -12.03 3.13
C THR A 73 -4.63 -11.86 4.60
N ASP A 74 -3.34 -11.77 4.95
CA ASP A 74 -2.90 -11.59 6.34
C ASP A 74 -3.35 -10.23 6.90
N ILE A 75 -3.33 -9.18 6.07
CA ILE A 75 -3.78 -7.83 6.48
C ILE A 75 -5.28 -7.87 6.83
N ILE A 76 -6.11 -8.47 5.96
CA ILE A 76 -7.54 -8.63 6.23
C ILE A 76 -7.78 -9.46 7.48
N THR A 77 -7.02 -10.54 7.63
CA THR A 77 -7.13 -11.42 8.80
C THR A 77 -6.80 -10.66 10.08
N GLY A 78 -5.69 -9.93 10.12
CA GLY A 78 -5.32 -9.10 11.26
C GLY A 78 -6.35 -8.02 11.58
N PHE A 79 -6.91 -7.37 10.56
CA PHE A 79 -7.98 -6.38 10.71
C PHE A 79 -9.23 -7.00 11.34
N ARG A 80 -9.68 -8.15 10.85
CA ARG A 80 -10.85 -8.88 11.39
C ARG A 80 -10.64 -9.34 12.83
N GLN A 81 -9.44 -9.85 13.15
CA GLN A 81 -9.11 -10.29 14.50
C GLN A 81 -9.31 -9.21 15.57
N MET A 82 -9.22 -7.93 15.18
CA MET A 82 -9.44 -6.81 16.09
C MET A 82 -10.86 -6.21 15.95
N ALA A 83 -11.40 -6.13 14.74
CA ALA A 83 -12.68 -5.50 14.49
C ALA A 83 -13.87 -6.34 15.01
N GLU A 84 -13.87 -7.64 14.74
CA GLU A 84 -15.00 -8.53 15.07
C GLU A 84 -15.23 -8.66 16.59
N PRO A 85 -14.20 -8.89 17.44
CA PRO A 85 -14.38 -8.89 18.88
C PRO A 85 -14.81 -7.52 19.44
N SER A 86 -14.53 -6.42 18.72
CA SER A 86 -14.96 -5.06 19.09
C SER A 86 -16.39 -4.74 18.65
N GLY A 87 -17.12 -5.73 18.14
CA GLY A 87 -18.53 -5.60 17.76
C GLY A 87 -18.76 -5.02 16.37
N TYR A 88 -17.75 -5.04 15.50
CA TYR A 88 -17.89 -4.63 14.11
C TYR A 88 -18.01 -5.84 13.17
N GLY A 89 -18.91 -5.77 12.20
CA GLY A 89 -18.84 -6.63 11.02
C GLY A 89 -17.78 -6.09 10.05
N VAL A 90 -17.12 -6.98 9.32
CA VAL A 90 -16.12 -6.60 8.31
C VAL A 90 -16.56 -7.07 6.94
N LYS A 91 -16.81 -6.12 6.03
CA LYS A 91 -17.11 -6.39 4.63
C LYS A 91 -15.87 -6.15 3.77
N VAL A 92 -15.49 -7.14 2.98
CA VAL A 92 -14.43 -6.99 1.97
C VAL A 92 -15.09 -6.71 0.62
N VAL A 93 -14.61 -5.69 -0.06
CA VAL A 93 -15.14 -5.23 -1.35
C VAL A 93 -13.98 -5.09 -2.35
N GLN A 94 -14.13 -5.75 -3.50
CA GLN A 94 -13.23 -5.52 -4.62
C GLN A 94 -13.51 -4.12 -5.18
N LEU A 95 -12.55 -3.22 -5.06
CA LEU A 95 -12.67 -1.86 -5.56
C LEU A 95 -12.28 -1.81 -7.04
N THR A 96 -13.14 -1.23 -7.86
CA THR A 96 -12.90 -1.05 -9.29
C THR A 96 -12.94 0.43 -9.68
N LEU A 97 -12.34 0.77 -10.82
CA LEU A 97 -12.40 2.13 -11.36
C LEU A 97 -13.83 2.54 -11.72
N GLU A 98 -14.65 1.58 -12.17
CA GLU A 98 -16.06 1.81 -12.49
C GLU A 98 -16.83 2.24 -11.25
N LEU A 99 -16.63 1.53 -10.12
CA LEU A 99 -17.27 1.88 -8.85
C LEU A 99 -16.86 3.27 -8.38
N GLN A 100 -15.57 3.58 -8.43
CA GLN A 100 -15.04 4.89 -8.02
C GLN A 100 -15.57 6.04 -8.89
N LYS A 101 -15.76 5.81 -10.20
CA LYS A 101 -16.32 6.81 -11.13
C LYS A 101 -17.84 6.96 -10.98
N ALA A 102 -18.52 5.87 -10.63
CA ALA A 102 -19.98 5.86 -10.54
C ALA A 102 -20.50 6.63 -9.31
N MET A 103 -19.72 6.67 -8.22
CA MET A 103 -20.20 7.28 -6.97
C MET A 103 -19.02 7.81 -6.12
N PRO A 104 -19.16 9.02 -5.54
CA PRO A 104 -18.20 9.54 -4.57
C PRO A 104 -18.05 8.65 -3.34
N TYR A 105 -16.86 8.66 -2.72
CA TYR A 105 -16.53 7.82 -1.57
C TYR A 105 -17.52 7.95 -0.42
N ASP A 106 -17.74 9.17 0.09
CA ASP A 106 -18.65 9.40 1.22
C ASP A 106 -20.09 8.97 0.92
N ALA A 107 -20.54 9.20 -0.32
CA ALA A 107 -21.89 8.79 -0.76
C ALA A 107 -22.02 7.26 -0.81
N TYR A 108 -20.98 6.56 -1.28
CA TYR A 108 -20.94 5.10 -1.28
C TYR A 108 -21.00 4.55 0.14
N MET A 109 -20.16 5.06 1.04
CA MET A 109 -20.11 4.62 2.43
C MET A 109 -21.44 4.83 3.15
N LEU A 110 -22.08 5.98 2.91
CA LEU A 110 -23.40 6.29 3.46
C LEU A 110 -24.48 5.35 2.92
N ARG A 111 -24.47 5.09 1.61
CA ARG A 111 -25.45 4.19 0.96
C ARG A 111 -25.35 2.78 1.52
N GLU A 112 -24.14 2.23 1.61
CA GLU A 112 -23.90 0.87 2.12
C GLU A 112 -24.03 0.78 3.65
N GLY A 113 -23.97 1.92 4.34
CA GLY A 113 -24.04 1.99 5.81
C GLY A 113 -22.73 1.57 6.47
N TYR A 114 -21.59 1.77 5.80
CA TYR A 114 -20.27 1.54 6.36
C TYR A 114 -19.81 2.75 7.17
N LEU A 115 -19.21 2.50 8.34
CA LEU A 115 -18.77 3.55 9.27
C LEU A 115 -17.38 4.08 8.94
N GLY A 116 -16.55 3.29 8.33
CA GLY A 116 -15.19 3.63 7.94
C GLY A 116 -14.57 2.51 7.12
N ALA A 117 -13.43 2.79 6.49
CA ALA A 117 -12.78 1.84 5.59
C ALA A 117 -11.27 1.76 5.72
N LEU A 118 -10.74 0.56 5.48
CA LEU A 118 -9.35 0.30 5.13
C LEU A 118 -9.22 0.15 3.62
N PHE A 119 -8.21 0.78 3.03
CA PHE A 119 -7.91 0.67 1.60
C PHE A 119 -6.58 -0.01 1.35
N LEU A 120 -6.59 -1.05 0.54
CA LEU A 120 -5.42 -1.81 0.10
C LEU A 120 -5.25 -1.65 -1.41
N GLY A 121 -4.05 -1.28 -1.87
CA GLY A 121 -3.66 -1.29 -3.27
C GLY A 121 -4.14 -0.11 -4.13
N LEU A 122 -4.61 1.00 -3.55
CA LEU A 122 -4.89 2.23 -4.29
C LEU A 122 -3.64 2.79 -4.96
N THR A 123 -3.83 3.43 -6.10
CA THR A 123 -2.82 4.23 -6.80
C THR A 123 -3.11 5.73 -6.68
N LEU A 124 -2.10 6.57 -6.91
CA LEU A 124 -2.28 8.04 -6.87
C LEU A 124 -3.27 8.56 -7.92
N LEU A 125 -3.57 7.77 -8.97
CA LEU A 125 -4.46 8.16 -10.07
C LEU A 125 -5.92 7.76 -9.83
N ASP A 126 -6.19 7.00 -8.80
CA ASP A 126 -7.55 6.54 -8.50
C ASP A 126 -8.50 7.71 -8.21
N PRO A 127 -9.75 7.67 -8.70
CA PRO A 127 -10.71 8.76 -8.53
C PRO A 127 -10.92 9.17 -7.07
N TRP A 128 -11.09 8.22 -6.15
CA TRP A 128 -11.32 8.51 -4.73
C TRP A 128 -10.12 9.13 -4.03
N MET A 129 -8.88 8.93 -4.54
CA MET A 129 -7.71 9.64 -4.01
C MET A 129 -7.83 11.16 -4.11
N LYS A 130 -8.57 11.68 -5.09
CA LYS A 130 -8.86 13.12 -5.24
C LYS A 130 -9.93 13.63 -4.27
N GLU A 131 -10.73 12.72 -3.72
CA GLU A 131 -11.83 13.02 -2.80
C GLU A 131 -11.38 13.00 -1.33
N PHE A 132 -10.45 12.11 -0.97
CA PHE A 132 -9.96 11.95 0.40
C PHE A 132 -9.51 13.26 1.09
N PRO A 133 -8.92 14.25 0.42
CA PRO A 133 -8.60 15.52 1.09
C PRO A 133 -9.81 16.25 1.69
N ARG A 134 -11.03 15.91 1.27
CA ARG A 134 -12.28 16.54 1.69
C ARG A 134 -13.33 15.53 2.20
N SER A 135 -12.98 14.26 2.30
CA SER A 135 -13.92 13.22 2.77
C SER A 135 -14.23 13.40 4.26
N HIS A 136 -15.40 12.95 4.64
CA HIS A 136 -15.89 13.01 6.03
C HIS A 136 -15.90 11.63 6.69
N THR A 137 -15.99 10.57 5.89
CA THR A 137 -16.01 9.19 6.39
C THR A 137 -14.59 8.73 6.70
N PRO A 138 -14.32 8.22 7.91
CA PRO A 138 -13.01 7.74 8.30
C PRO A 138 -12.41 6.73 7.33
N ALA A 139 -11.15 6.94 6.94
CA ALA A 139 -10.42 6.05 6.04
C ALA A 139 -8.98 5.82 6.51
N VAL A 140 -8.51 4.59 6.41
CA VAL A 140 -7.09 4.24 6.56
C VAL A 140 -6.56 3.78 5.20
N LEU A 141 -5.51 4.41 4.72
CA LEU A 141 -4.90 4.13 3.43
C LEU A 141 -3.57 3.39 3.66
N TYR A 142 -3.51 2.13 3.22
CA TYR A 142 -2.27 1.38 3.26
C TYR A 142 -1.33 1.89 2.16
N ASP A 143 -0.11 2.29 2.57
CA ASP A 143 0.96 2.77 1.69
C ASP A 143 0.60 3.99 0.81
N ASN A 144 -0.42 4.76 1.19
CA ASN A 144 -0.78 6.02 0.55
C ASN A 144 -0.91 7.15 1.58
N LEU A 145 -0.68 8.38 1.14
CA LEU A 145 -0.68 9.57 1.98
C LEU A 145 -1.70 10.60 1.49
N ILE A 146 -2.52 11.08 2.42
CA ILE A 146 -3.35 12.28 2.25
C ILE A 146 -2.97 13.28 3.34
N MET A 147 -2.71 14.50 2.94
CA MET A 147 -2.36 15.59 3.87
C MET A 147 -3.58 16.42 4.21
N GLY A 148 -3.65 16.85 5.48
CA GLY A 148 -4.59 17.88 5.92
C GLY A 148 -6.02 17.42 6.22
N ASN A 149 -6.38 16.15 6.00
CA ASN A 149 -7.69 15.64 6.38
C ASN A 149 -7.61 14.85 7.71
N PRO A 150 -8.27 15.32 8.79
CA PRO A 150 -8.24 14.67 10.10
C PRO A 150 -9.01 13.34 10.15
N THR A 151 -9.78 12.99 9.11
CA THR A 151 -10.53 11.74 9.03
C THR A 151 -9.82 10.67 8.22
N VAL A 152 -8.62 10.96 7.67
CA VAL A 152 -7.85 10.03 6.86
C VAL A 152 -6.47 9.80 7.46
N ALA A 153 -6.12 8.54 7.67
CA ALA A 153 -4.81 8.15 8.17
C ALA A 153 -4.03 7.32 7.13
N THR A 154 -2.71 7.44 7.15
CA THR A 154 -1.80 6.56 6.44
C THR A 154 -1.38 5.42 7.36
N LEU A 155 -1.36 4.20 6.83
CA LEU A 155 -0.72 3.05 7.47
C LEU A 155 0.35 2.47 6.55
N GLY A 156 1.45 2.00 7.11
CA GLY A 156 2.52 1.33 6.38
C GLY A 156 3.68 0.98 7.30
N ILE A 157 4.87 0.83 6.71
CA ILE A 157 6.10 0.68 7.49
C ILE A 157 6.99 1.92 7.33
N ASP A 158 7.93 2.12 8.26
CA ASP A 158 8.99 3.12 8.08
C ASP A 158 9.97 2.64 7.01
N ASN A 159 9.76 3.11 5.79
CA ASN A 159 10.58 2.72 4.65
C ASN A 159 12.01 3.28 4.71
N ASN A 160 12.23 4.42 5.40
CA ASN A 160 13.60 4.93 5.58
C ASN A 160 14.39 3.99 6.49
N GLU A 161 13.82 3.61 7.63
CA GLU A 161 14.43 2.65 8.54
C GLU A 161 14.65 1.29 7.85
N ALA A 162 13.64 0.75 7.22
CA ALA A 162 13.66 -0.57 6.59
C ALA A 162 14.71 -0.66 5.46
N ILE A 163 14.74 0.31 4.56
CA ILE A 163 15.76 0.39 3.50
C ILE A 163 17.14 0.69 4.10
N GLY A 164 17.18 1.48 5.18
CA GLY A 164 18.39 1.74 5.94
C GLY A 164 19.05 0.46 6.43
N GLN A 165 18.28 -0.48 7.01
CA GLN A 165 18.77 -1.79 7.44
C GLN A 165 19.39 -2.59 6.29
N ALA A 166 18.75 -2.61 5.12
CA ALA A 166 19.28 -3.32 3.94
C ALA A 166 20.58 -2.69 3.41
N VAL A 167 20.65 -1.36 3.33
CA VAL A 167 21.85 -0.65 2.87
C VAL A 167 23.00 -0.79 3.89
N ASP A 168 22.71 -0.78 5.20
CA ASP A 168 23.71 -1.03 6.25
C ASP A 168 24.29 -2.44 6.15
N ALA A 169 23.44 -3.45 5.96
CA ALA A 169 23.89 -4.83 5.80
C ALA A 169 24.81 -4.99 4.56
N LEU A 170 24.37 -4.46 3.41
CA LEU A 170 25.17 -4.49 2.19
C LEU A 170 26.50 -3.72 2.34
N TYR A 171 26.47 -2.55 3.00
CA TYR A 171 27.68 -1.78 3.29
C TYR A 171 28.63 -2.56 4.20
N GLY A 172 28.10 -3.22 5.26
CA GLY A 172 28.87 -4.08 6.16
C GLY A 172 29.49 -5.28 5.45
N MET A 173 28.84 -5.83 4.42
CA MET A 173 29.36 -6.90 3.55
C MET A 173 30.40 -6.40 2.53
N GLY A 174 30.72 -5.11 2.53
CA GLY A 174 31.75 -4.51 1.66
C GLY A 174 31.22 -3.91 0.36
N HIS A 175 29.92 -3.95 0.09
CA HIS A 175 29.35 -3.31 -1.10
C HIS A 175 29.49 -1.78 -1.03
N ARG A 176 29.99 -1.17 -2.11
CA ARG A 176 30.18 0.28 -2.21
C ARG A 176 29.42 0.91 -3.38
N LYS A 177 29.01 0.12 -4.34
CA LYS A 177 28.15 0.53 -5.45
C LYS A 177 26.91 -0.34 -5.49
N ILE A 178 25.80 0.21 -4.99
CA ILE A 178 24.51 -0.47 -4.82
C ILE A 178 23.56 0.11 -5.85
N GLY A 179 22.86 -0.75 -6.58
CA GLY A 179 21.79 -0.39 -7.52
C GLY A 179 20.41 -0.49 -6.88
N TYR A 180 19.43 0.17 -7.48
CA TYR A 180 18.04 0.10 -7.08
C TYR A 180 17.13 -0.17 -8.28
N LEU A 181 16.23 -1.14 -8.15
CA LEU A 181 15.21 -1.44 -9.16
C LEU A 181 13.82 -1.33 -8.56
N SER A 182 12.91 -0.67 -9.28
CA SER A 182 11.56 -0.39 -8.81
C SER A 182 10.51 -0.66 -9.87
N GLY A 183 9.27 -0.88 -9.43
CA GLY A 183 8.08 -0.70 -10.24
C GLY A 183 7.84 0.78 -10.58
N ALA A 184 6.73 1.05 -11.28
CA ALA A 184 6.38 2.38 -11.74
C ALA A 184 6.20 3.39 -10.60
N LEU A 185 6.78 4.57 -10.72
CA LEU A 185 6.66 5.66 -9.74
C LEU A 185 5.26 6.32 -9.72
N GLY A 186 4.27 5.78 -10.41
CA GLY A 186 2.85 6.13 -10.24
C GLY A 186 2.25 5.63 -8.92
N SER A 187 2.92 4.70 -8.24
CA SER A 187 2.59 4.28 -6.88
C SER A 187 3.30 5.16 -5.85
N HIS A 188 2.57 5.63 -4.84
CA HIS A 188 3.15 6.42 -3.75
C HIS A 188 4.29 5.65 -3.04
N ILE A 189 4.06 4.38 -2.72
CA ILE A 189 5.05 3.58 -1.99
C ILE A 189 6.34 3.38 -2.76
N TYR A 190 6.29 3.22 -4.08
CA TYR A 190 7.50 3.10 -4.89
C TYR A 190 8.28 4.42 -4.94
N GLN A 191 7.59 5.58 -4.94
CA GLN A 191 8.26 6.87 -4.78
C GLN A 191 8.94 7.01 -3.41
N VAL A 192 8.27 6.57 -2.34
CA VAL A 192 8.82 6.62 -0.98
C VAL A 192 10.06 5.74 -0.89
N ARG A 193 9.98 4.47 -1.31
CA ARG A 193 11.11 3.53 -1.28
C ARG A 193 12.28 4.02 -2.14
N TYR A 194 12.00 4.56 -3.33
CA TYR A 194 13.01 5.17 -4.19
C TYR A 194 13.75 6.32 -3.50
N LYS A 195 13.03 7.25 -2.90
CA LYS A 195 13.61 8.37 -2.15
C LYS A 195 14.40 7.89 -0.94
N SER A 196 13.86 6.92 -0.19
CA SER A 196 14.52 6.31 0.98
C SER A 196 15.85 5.67 0.60
N PHE A 197 15.90 4.92 -0.53
CA PHE A 197 17.15 4.36 -1.02
C PHE A 197 18.22 5.43 -1.24
N PHE A 198 17.91 6.51 -1.96
CA PHE A 198 18.88 7.57 -2.21
C PHE A 198 19.28 8.33 -0.95
N ASN A 199 18.38 8.50 0.01
CA ASN A 199 18.70 9.11 1.30
C ASN A 199 19.72 8.23 2.06
N GLU A 200 19.48 6.92 2.09
CA GLU A 200 20.31 5.99 2.85
C GLU A 200 21.70 5.77 2.23
N VAL A 201 21.82 5.70 0.90
CA VAL A 201 23.15 5.62 0.27
C VAL A 201 23.95 6.93 0.45
N ARG A 202 23.29 8.11 0.38
CA ARG A 202 23.95 9.40 0.64
C ARG A 202 24.41 9.52 2.10
N ARG A 203 23.59 9.07 3.05
CA ARG A 203 23.94 9.08 4.48
C ARG A 203 25.25 8.33 4.75
N ARG A 204 25.51 7.27 3.96
CA ARG A 204 26.75 6.47 4.05
C ARG A 204 27.85 6.94 3.10
N LYS A 205 27.68 8.08 2.43
CA LYS A 205 28.62 8.61 1.43
C LYS A 205 28.90 7.65 0.28
N LEU A 206 27.92 6.82 -0.08
CA LEU A 206 27.98 5.93 -1.23
C LEU A 206 27.59 6.67 -2.52
N PRO A 207 27.97 6.17 -3.71
CA PRO A 207 27.51 6.71 -4.98
C PRO A 207 25.98 6.77 -5.04
N SER A 208 25.44 7.94 -5.37
CA SER A 208 23.98 8.22 -5.35
C SER A 208 23.49 8.86 -6.64
N SER A 209 24.13 8.56 -7.77
CA SER A 209 23.65 8.98 -9.10
C SER A 209 22.33 8.30 -9.43
N SER A 210 21.41 9.04 -10.05
CA SER A 210 20.16 8.47 -10.57
C SER A 210 20.39 7.36 -11.62
N SER A 211 21.58 7.33 -12.24
CA SER A 211 21.96 6.23 -13.12
C SER A 211 22.09 4.87 -12.42
N LEU A 212 22.23 4.85 -11.10
CA LEU A 212 22.24 3.64 -10.26
C LEU A 212 20.84 3.15 -9.89
N ALA A 213 19.79 3.75 -10.41
CA ALA A 213 18.43 3.27 -10.23
C ALA A 213 17.69 3.11 -11.56
N GLY A 214 16.75 2.17 -11.60
CA GLY A 214 15.83 1.97 -12.70
C GLY A 214 14.42 1.73 -12.17
N TYR A 215 13.42 2.18 -12.93
CA TYR A 215 12.01 1.92 -12.63
C TYR A 215 11.21 1.82 -13.92
N SER A 216 10.24 0.94 -13.94
CA SER A 216 9.35 0.76 -15.09
C SER A 216 8.01 0.21 -14.65
N TYR A 217 6.99 0.40 -15.48
CA TYR A 217 5.69 -0.23 -15.31
C TYR A 217 5.75 -1.73 -15.55
N TYR A 218 6.55 -2.16 -16.53
CA TYR A 218 6.72 -3.58 -16.87
C TYR A 218 8.06 -4.11 -16.36
N PHE A 219 8.05 -5.25 -15.68
CA PHE A 219 9.28 -5.92 -15.21
C PHE A 219 10.21 -6.31 -16.36
N SER A 220 9.66 -6.68 -17.53
CA SER A 220 10.44 -6.95 -18.72
C SER A 220 11.36 -5.79 -19.09
N GLU A 221 10.85 -4.56 -19.12
CA GLU A 221 11.65 -3.36 -19.39
C GLU A 221 12.74 -3.17 -18.32
N THR A 222 12.41 -3.40 -17.05
CA THR A 222 13.40 -3.35 -15.96
C THR A 222 14.52 -4.34 -16.17
N LEU A 223 14.21 -5.56 -16.61
CA LEU A 223 15.20 -6.61 -16.86
C LEU A 223 16.01 -6.38 -18.13
N ASP A 224 15.40 -5.88 -19.18
CA ASP A 224 16.04 -5.76 -20.51
C ASP A 224 16.82 -4.46 -20.65
N THR A 225 16.47 -3.42 -19.90
CA THR A 225 17.08 -2.08 -20.00
C THR A 225 17.87 -1.70 -18.75
N HIS A 226 17.25 -1.79 -17.57
CA HIS A 226 17.86 -1.24 -16.35
C HIS A 226 18.85 -2.19 -15.71
N LEU A 227 18.58 -3.50 -15.66
CA LEU A 227 19.51 -4.48 -15.08
C LEU A 227 20.85 -4.51 -15.83
N PRO A 228 20.91 -4.66 -17.16
CA PRO A 228 22.18 -4.64 -17.91
C PRO A 228 22.96 -3.33 -17.72
N ARG A 229 22.26 -2.20 -17.68
CA ARG A 229 22.87 -0.89 -17.45
C ARG A 229 23.52 -0.79 -16.06
N LEU A 230 22.85 -1.29 -15.00
CA LEU A 230 23.42 -1.32 -13.65
C LEU A 230 24.63 -2.21 -13.56
N LEU A 231 24.57 -3.41 -14.18
CA LEU A 231 25.70 -4.33 -14.23
C LEU A 231 26.91 -3.70 -14.97
N ALA A 232 26.69 -3.05 -16.11
CA ALA A 232 27.72 -2.34 -16.85
C ALA A 232 28.36 -1.19 -16.05
N GLN A 233 27.64 -0.61 -15.10
CA GLN A 233 28.19 0.37 -14.18
C GLN A 233 28.98 -0.24 -13.01
N GLY A 234 29.05 -1.57 -12.92
CA GLY A 234 29.78 -2.27 -11.87
C GLY A 234 29.09 -2.26 -10.51
N VAL A 235 27.76 -2.27 -10.45
CA VAL A 235 27.04 -2.51 -9.19
C VAL A 235 27.33 -3.94 -8.72
N THR A 236 27.49 -4.10 -7.42
CA THR A 236 27.75 -5.40 -6.77
C THR A 236 26.60 -5.90 -5.93
N ALA A 237 25.61 -5.04 -5.69
CA ALA A 237 24.35 -5.40 -5.05
C ALA A 237 23.19 -4.60 -5.63
N ILE A 238 22.01 -5.20 -5.65
CA ILE A 238 20.76 -4.55 -6.10
C ILE A 238 19.70 -4.72 -5.00
N LEU A 239 19.11 -3.60 -4.58
CA LEU A 239 17.90 -3.56 -3.79
C LEU A 239 16.69 -3.40 -4.73
N CYS A 240 15.71 -4.26 -4.61
CA CYS A 240 14.45 -4.22 -5.37
C CYS A 240 13.31 -3.69 -4.51
N SER A 241 12.38 -2.97 -5.13
CA SER A 241 11.23 -2.38 -4.43
C SER A 241 10.18 -3.41 -3.98
N SER A 242 10.25 -4.65 -4.44
CA SER A 242 9.37 -5.75 -4.04
C SER A 242 10.05 -7.11 -4.26
N ASP A 243 9.55 -8.14 -3.58
CA ASP A 243 10.04 -9.52 -3.75
C ASP A 243 9.75 -10.09 -5.13
N LEU A 244 8.61 -9.75 -5.72
CA LEU A 244 8.27 -10.19 -7.08
C LEU A 244 9.31 -9.67 -8.09
N LEU A 245 9.70 -8.41 -7.99
CA LEU A 245 10.75 -7.85 -8.84
C LEU A 245 12.10 -8.50 -8.53
N ALA A 246 12.46 -8.66 -7.25
CA ALA A 246 13.72 -9.31 -6.86
C ALA A 246 13.82 -10.74 -7.37
N HIS A 247 12.75 -11.51 -7.31
CA HIS A 247 12.68 -12.88 -7.84
C HIS A 247 12.87 -12.89 -9.37
N THR A 248 12.23 -11.96 -10.07
CA THR A 248 12.40 -11.85 -11.53
C THR A 248 13.85 -11.48 -11.91
N VAL A 249 14.48 -10.59 -11.13
CA VAL A 249 15.91 -10.26 -11.28
C VAL A 249 16.79 -11.48 -11.01
N LEU A 250 16.47 -12.27 -9.97
CA LEU A 250 17.21 -13.49 -9.62
C LEU A 250 17.16 -14.51 -10.78
N ILE A 251 15.98 -14.73 -11.35
CA ILE A 251 15.82 -15.62 -12.53
C ILE A 251 16.64 -15.10 -13.71
N ARG A 252 16.57 -13.81 -14.01
CA ARG A 252 17.34 -13.21 -15.10
C ARG A 252 18.85 -13.34 -14.89
N CYS A 253 19.33 -13.18 -13.65
CA CYS A 253 20.74 -13.40 -13.32
C CYS A 253 21.16 -14.83 -13.60
N LEU A 254 20.32 -15.81 -13.24
CA LEU A 254 20.57 -17.23 -13.53
C LEU A 254 20.67 -17.49 -15.04
N GLU A 255 19.75 -16.93 -15.85
CA GLU A 255 19.75 -17.02 -17.31
C GLU A 255 21.02 -16.40 -17.93
N MET A 256 21.54 -15.32 -17.33
CA MET A 256 22.77 -14.65 -17.76
C MET A 256 24.05 -15.31 -17.22
N GLY A 257 23.95 -16.39 -16.46
CA GLY A 257 25.09 -17.05 -15.82
C GLY A 257 25.75 -16.23 -14.71
N ILE A 258 25.00 -15.32 -14.08
CA ILE A 258 25.46 -14.51 -12.94
C ILE A 258 25.18 -15.27 -11.66
N HIS A 259 26.23 -15.57 -10.90
CA HIS A 259 26.10 -16.27 -9.63
C HIS A 259 25.69 -15.30 -8.49
N VAL A 260 24.53 -15.57 -7.91
CA VAL A 260 24.00 -14.89 -6.73
C VAL A 260 24.24 -15.79 -5.52
N PRO A 261 24.91 -15.32 -4.44
CA PRO A 261 25.34 -13.95 -4.18
C PRO A 261 26.75 -13.61 -4.66
N ASP A 262 27.55 -14.56 -5.16
CA ASP A 262 29.01 -14.44 -5.34
C ASP A 262 29.44 -13.30 -6.27
N GLN A 263 28.64 -13.00 -7.30
CA GLN A 263 28.90 -11.93 -8.26
C GLN A 263 27.96 -10.75 -8.13
N LEU A 264 26.77 -10.98 -7.58
CA LEU A 264 25.76 -9.95 -7.35
C LEU A 264 24.90 -10.32 -6.14
N SER A 265 24.79 -9.45 -5.17
CA SER A 265 23.83 -9.59 -4.08
C SER A 265 22.47 -8.99 -4.47
N ILE A 266 21.38 -9.66 -4.08
CA ILE A 266 20.01 -9.20 -4.36
C ILE A 266 19.22 -9.14 -3.04
N VAL A 267 18.52 -8.01 -2.82
CA VAL A 267 17.61 -7.82 -1.69
C VAL A 267 16.22 -7.47 -2.21
N GLY A 268 15.21 -8.15 -1.70
CA GLY A 268 13.80 -7.91 -1.97
C GLY A 268 13.13 -7.02 -0.93
N PHE A 269 11.81 -6.98 -0.98
CA PHE A 269 10.95 -6.25 -0.06
C PHE A 269 9.59 -6.92 0.00
N ASP A 270 9.01 -7.18 1.18
CA ASP A 270 7.70 -7.72 1.56
C ASP A 270 7.78 -9.03 2.38
N ASP A 271 8.80 -9.84 2.22
CA ASP A 271 8.97 -11.21 2.77
C ASP A 271 7.80 -12.13 2.43
N LEU A 272 7.54 -12.25 1.13
CA LEU A 272 6.53 -13.18 0.63
C LEU A 272 6.97 -14.63 0.87
N PRO A 273 6.03 -15.57 1.07
CA PRO A 273 6.34 -16.96 1.46
C PRO A 273 7.33 -17.66 0.52
N PHE A 274 7.30 -17.37 -0.77
CA PHE A 274 8.21 -17.98 -1.74
C PHE A 274 9.68 -17.58 -1.54
N CYS A 275 9.98 -16.47 -0.87
CA CYS A 275 11.35 -15.97 -0.68
C CYS A 275 12.26 -16.98 0.02
N ALA A 276 11.71 -17.80 0.92
CA ALA A 276 12.45 -18.84 1.61
C ALA A 276 12.78 -20.05 0.69
N HIS A 277 12.09 -20.18 -0.45
CA HIS A 277 12.15 -21.33 -1.36
C HIS A 277 12.77 -21.02 -2.71
N THR A 278 13.24 -19.78 -2.94
CA THR A 278 14.04 -19.44 -4.13
C THR A 278 15.44 -20.07 -4.05
N ALA A 279 16.13 -20.14 -5.17
CA ALA A 279 17.51 -20.65 -5.25
C ALA A 279 18.45 -19.57 -5.81
N PRO A 280 19.29 -18.92 -4.96
CA PRO A 280 19.34 -19.00 -3.51
C PRO A 280 18.11 -18.37 -2.81
N PRO A 281 17.83 -18.71 -1.53
CA PRO A 281 16.76 -18.08 -0.77
C PRO A 281 16.94 -16.56 -0.67
N LEU A 282 15.85 -15.80 -0.91
CA LEU A 282 15.89 -14.35 -1.09
C LEU A 282 15.97 -13.61 0.25
N THR A 283 17.02 -12.83 0.43
CA THR A 283 17.12 -11.79 1.45
C THR A 283 16.10 -10.69 1.15
N THR A 284 15.35 -10.27 2.14
CA THR A 284 14.25 -9.32 1.93
C THR A 284 13.93 -8.52 3.20
N ILE A 285 13.19 -7.43 3.04
CA ILE A 285 12.63 -6.68 4.17
C ILE A 285 11.23 -7.23 4.45
N ARG A 286 11.04 -7.75 5.66
CA ARG A 286 9.74 -8.24 6.11
C ARG A 286 8.84 -7.10 6.53
N GLN A 287 7.61 -7.14 6.01
CA GLN A 287 6.47 -6.43 6.55
C GLN A 287 5.59 -7.44 7.32
N ASP A 288 5.37 -7.24 8.61
CA ASP A 288 4.44 -8.08 9.37
C ASP A 288 3.00 -7.74 8.98
N ARG A 289 2.50 -8.46 7.97
CA ARG A 289 1.18 -8.21 7.37
C ARG A 289 0.03 -8.38 8.36
N LEU A 290 0.16 -9.34 9.29
CA LEU A 290 -0.85 -9.55 10.33
C LEU A 290 -0.91 -8.36 11.29
N GLN A 291 0.25 -7.85 11.71
CA GLN A 291 0.33 -6.65 12.56
C GLN A 291 -0.10 -5.38 11.80
N LEU A 292 0.20 -5.28 10.51
CA LEU A 292 -0.34 -4.20 9.66
C LEU A 292 -1.87 -4.22 9.68
N GLY A 293 -2.49 -5.39 9.55
CA GLY A 293 -3.95 -5.53 9.65
C GLY A 293 -4.51 -5.10 11.00
N LYS A 294 -3.92 -5.57 12.10
CA LYS A 294 -4.31 -5.16 13.45
C LYS A 294 -4.17 -3.66 13.67
N SER A 295 -3.05 -3.09 13.23
CA SER A 295 -2.76 -1.66 13.35
C SER A 295 -3.68 -0.81 12.48
N SER A 296 -4.12 -1.33 11.32
CA SER A 296 -5.15 -0.69 10.49
C SER A 296 -6.47 -0.50 11.25
N TYR A 297 -6.88 -1.52 12.00
CA TYR A 297 -8.06 -1.41 12.84
C TYR A 297 -7.89 -0.35 13.91
N TYR A 298 -6.78 -0.34 14.65
CA TYR A 298 -6.54 0.66 15.70
C TYR A 298 -6.50 2.09 15.12
N ALA A 299 -5.90 2.26 13.95
CA ALA A 299 -5.91 3.54 13.25
C ALA A 299 -7.34 3.98 12.90
N LEU A 300 -8.14 3.07 12.34
CA LEU A 300 -9.52 3.36 11.96
C LEU A 300 -10.40 3.60 13.19
N ASP A 301 -10.26 2.81 14.24
CA ASP A 301 -11.00 2.99 15.48
C ASP A 301 -10.69 4.34 16.15
N SER A 302 -9.41 4.76 16.13
CA SER A 302 -9.01 6.10 16.59
C SER A 302 -9.75 7.20 15.83
N LEU A 303 -9.80 7.13 14.49
CA LEU A 303 -10.51 8.09 13.66
C LEU A 303 -12.02 8.08 13.93
N LEU A 304 -12.61 6.90 14.10
CA LEU A 304 -14.04 6.72 14.43
C LEU A 304 -14.40 7.33 15.79
N ASN A 305 -13.45 7.35 16.73
CA ASN A 305 -13.61 7.97 18.04
C ASN A 305 -13.14 9.44 18.08
N GLY A 306 -12.88 10.06 16.93
CA GLY A 306 -12.55 11.48 16.81
C GLY A 306 -11.10 11.82 17.15
N VAL A 307 -10.20 10.84 17.23
CA VAL A 307 -8.76 11.07 17.41
C VAL A 307 -8.10 11.22 16.03
N PRO A 308 -7.64 12.43 15.64
CA PRO A 308 -7.14 12.71 14.30
C PRO A 308 -5.68 12.27 14.14
N ILE A 309 -5.46 11.00 13.93
CA ILE A 309 -4.12 10.49 13.59
C ILE A 309 -3.83 10.70 12.11
N SER A 310 -2.62 11.11 11.76
CA SER A 310 -2.21 11.33 10.36
C SER A 310 -1.51 10.10 9.77
N SER A 311 -0.69 9.40 10.56
CA SER A 311 0.03 8.21 10.12
C SER A 311 0.38 7.29 11.28
N LEU A 312 0.41 6.00 10.98
CA LEU A 312 0.90 4.94 11.85
C LEU A 312 1.88 4.08 11.04
N LEU A 313 3.15 4.11 11.41
CA LEU A 313 4.20 3.37 10.72
C LEU A 313 4.75 2.30 11.66
N LEU A 314 4.85 1.07 11.14
CA LEU A 314 5.46 -0.05 11.83
C LEU A 314 6.93 -0.21 11.40
N HIS A 315 7.72 -0.88 12.22
CA HIS A 315 9.09 -1.25 11.87
C HIS A 315 9.11 -2.37 10.82
N GLY A 316 9.95 -2.21 9.79
CA GLY A 316 10.32 -3.32 8.90
C GLY A 316 11.50 -4.09 9.49
N GLN A 317 11.66 -5.35 9.10
CA GLN A 317 12.75 -6.21 9.56
C GLN A 317 13.53 -6.79 8.38
N LEU A 318 14.82 -6.57 8.32
CA LEU A 318 15.67 -7.25 7.34
C LEU A 318 15.82 -8.74 7.69
N ILE A 319 15.47 -9.61 6.75
CA ILE A 319 15.61 -11.07 6.85
C ILE A 319 16.75 -11.49 5.91
N LEU A 320 17.91 -11.74 6.50
CA LEU A 320 19.08 -12.22 5.74
C LEU A 320 18.88 -13.68 5.34
N ARG A 321 19.16 -13.98 4.06
CA ARG A 321 19.14 -15.31 3.46
C ARG A 321 20.32 -15.49 2.48
N GLY A 322 20.21 -16.42 1.55
CA GLY A 322 21.28 -16.80 0.65
C GLY A 322 21.55 -15.88 -0.53
N SER A 323 20.68 -14.91 -0.83
CA SER A 323 20.86 -14.04 -1.99
C SER A 323 21.77 -12.83 -1.74
N THR A 324 22.33 -12.70 -0.53
CA THR A 324 23.32 -11.67 -0.17
C THR A 324 24.56 -12.32 0.41
N GLY A 325 25.72 -11.76 0.09
CA GLY A 325 27.04 -12.22 0.55
C GLY A 325 28.07 -11.11 0.52
N PRO A 326 29.35 -11.39 0.83
CA PRO A 326 30.42 -10.42 0.74
C PRO A 326 30.51 -9.82 -0.67
N ALA A 327 30.84 -8.53 -0.75
CA ALA A 327 31.03 -7.87 -2.04
C ALA A 327 32.10 -8.60 -2.89
N PRO A 328 31.82 -8.88 -4.16
CA PRO A 328 32.80 -9.52 -5.04
C PRO A 328 34.06 -8.63 -5.19
N LYS A 329 35.23 -9.26 -5.28
CA LYS A 329 36.49 -8.55 -5.48
C LYS A 329 36.49 -7.77 -6.81
N ARG A 330 35.72 -8.21 -7.79
CA ARG A 330 35.52 -7.55 -9.10
C ARG A 330 34.06 -7.59 -9.48
N PRO A 331 33.50 -6.48 -9.96
CA PRO A 331 32.13 -6.45 -10.48
C PRO A 331 31.97 -7.39 -11.68
N TYR A 332 30.71 -7.82 -11.91
CA TYR A 332 30.37 -8.59 -13.10
C TYR A 332 30.70 -7.81 -14.40
N GLY A 333 31.29 -8.47 -15.39
CA GLY A 333 31.66 -7.87 -16.68
C GLY A 333 33.04 -7.20 -16.74
N GLU A 334 33.73 -7.06 -15.63
CA GLU A 334 35.11 -6.53 -15.64
C GLU A 334 36.08 -7.58 -16.19
N LYS A 335 36.66 -7.27 -17.37
CA LYS A 335 37.63 -8.18 -18.02
C LYS A 335 38.85 -8.41 -17.13
N ARG A 336 39.37 -9.65 -17.14
CA ARG A 336 40.71 -9.94 -16.60
C ARG A 336 41.72 -9.14 -17.43
N THR A 337 42.28 -8.11 -16.87
CA THR A 337 43.50 -7.44 -17.37
C THR A 337 44.69 -8.28 -17.02
#